data_694a0f864d06594dd077a6d09ad6ceed
#
_entry.id   694a0f864d06594dd077a6d09ad6ceed
#
_cell.length_a   1.000
_cell.length_b   1.000
_cell.length_c   1.000
_cell.angle_alpha   90.00
_cell.angle_beta   90.00
_cell.angle_gamma   90.00
#
_symmetry.space_group_name_H-M   'P 1'
#
loop_
_entity.id
_entity.type
_entity.pdbx_description
1 polymer ?
#
loop_
_entity_poly.entity_id
_entity_poly.type
_entity_poly.pdbx_seq_one_letter_code
_entity_poly.pdbx_strand_id
1 'polypeptide(L)'
;AIDYTEENWSEQVKQATGGKGPDIILEMVGGSIAEQSLQCLAPFGRMVIYGAASNQIAQFTGIQLMYKNQAVIGYWLTAQMSRPDHIARAVMELIQYLIGGKLEIIVGQTFPLAAAAEAHKAIAERKTTGKVVLVV
;
A
#
# COMPACT_ATOMS: atom_id res chain seq x y z
N ALA A 1 -13.09 -2.50 8.43
CA ALA A 1 -11.73 -2.96 8.11
C ALA A 1 -11.71 -4.49 8.03
N ILE A 2 -10.86 -5.04 7.16
CA ILE A 2 -10.64 -6.48 7.00
C ILE A 2 -9.17 -6.74 7.29
N ASP A 3 -8.89 -7.69 8.18
CA ASP A 3 -7.53 -8.07 8.52
C ASP A 3 -7.00 -9.09 7.50
N TYR A 4 -5.99 -8.72 6.74
CA TYR A 4 -5.40 -9.58 5.72
C TYR A 4 -4.50 -10.70 6.29
N THR A 5 -4.35 -10.80 7.61
CA THR A 5 -3.69 -11.92 8.27
C THR A 5 -4.63 -13.10 8.51
N GLU A 6 -5.93 -12.89 8.38
CA GLU A 6 -6.94 -13.95 8.47
C GLU A 6 -6.96 -14.80 7.20
N GLU A 7 -7.20 -16.11 7.32
CA GLU A 7 -7.12 -17.04 6.19
C GLU A 7 -8.08 -16.71 5.03
N ASN A 8 -9.25 -16.17 5.33
CA ASN A 8 -10.31 -15.92 4.34
C ASN A 8 -10.53 -14.44 4.02
N TRP A 9 -9.56 -13.59 4.29
CA TRP A 9 -9.69 -12.13 4.12
C TRP A 9 -10.09 -11.73 2.69
N SER A 10 -9.58 -12.41 1.67
CA SER A 10 -9.88 -12.09 0.27
C SER A 10 -11.34 -12.38 -0.10
N GLU A 11 -11.95 -13.42 0.50
CA GLU A 11 -13.38 -13.70 0.35
C GLU A 11 -14.22 -12.67 1.11
N GLN A 12 -13.76 -12.21 2.29
CA GLN A 12 -14.42 -11.12 3.01
C GLN A 12 -14.43 -9.83 2.18
N VAL A 13 -13.33 -9.52 1.46
CA VAL A 13 -13.25 -8.39 0.53
C VAL A 13 -14.27 -8.52 -0.61
N LYS A 14 -14.40 -9.71 -1.20
CA LYS A 14 -15.43 -9.96 -2.24
C LYS A 14 -16.83 -9.77 -1.68
N GLN A 15 -17.12 -10.32 -0.51
CA GLN A 15 -18.44 -10.17 0.12
C GLN A 15 -18.77 -8.69 0.39
N ALA A 16 -17.81 -7.93 0.93
CA ALA A 16 -17.96 -6.51 1.20
C ALA A 16 -18.19 -5.66 -0.08
N THR A 17 -17.84 -6.21 -1.25
CA THR A 17 -18.02 -5.58 -2.57
C THR A 17 -19.13 -6.23 -3.40
N GLY A 18 -20.09 -6.88 -2.74
CA GLY A 18 -21.24 -7.53 -3.40
C GLY A 18 -20.86 -8.73 -4.27
N GLY A 19 -19.78 -9.41 -3.97
CA GLY A 19 -19.27 -10.58 -4.73
C GLY A 19 -18.43 -10.23 -5.95
N LYS A 20 -18.41 -8.97 -6.39
CA LYS A 20 -17.69 -8.52 -7.59
C LYS A 20 -16.18 -8.45 -7.37
N GLY A 21 -15.73 -8.03 -6.17
CA GLY A 21 -14.39 -7.61 -5.86
C GLY A 21 -14.16 -6.10 -6.10
N PRO A 22 -13.06 -5.53 -5.57
CA PRO A 22 -12.71 -4.13 -5.78
C PRO A 22 -12.23 -3.88 -7.21
N ASP A 23 -12.56 -2.72 -7.76
CA ASP A 23 -12.09 -2.30 -9.10
C ASP A 23 -10.63 -1.84 -9.09
N ILE A 24 -10.14 -1.35 -7.93
CA ILE A 24 -8.77 -0.88 -7.74
C ILE A 24 -8.22 -1.46 -6.44
N ILE A 25 -7.00 -2.00 -6.51
CA ILE A 25 -6.23 -2.41 -5.33
C ILE A 25 -4.89 -1.64 -5.34
N LEU A 26 -4.56 -1.04 -4.21
CA LEU A 26 -3.24 -0.47 -3.92
C LEU A 26 -2.49 -1.47 -3.04
N GLU A 27 -1.50 -2.14 -3.61
CA GLU A 27 -0.81 -3.27 -2.99
C GLU A 27 0.62 -2.88 -2.61
N MET A 28 1.00 -3.12 -1.35
CA MET A 28 2.33 -2.80 -0.83
C MET A 28 2.97 -3.91 0.00
N VAL A 29 2.28 -5.03 0.22
CA VAL A 29 2.76 -6.11 1.09
C VAL A 29 3.63 -7.11 0.34
N GLY A 30 3.23 -7.49 -0.85
CA GLY A 30 3.93 -8.48 -1.68
C GLY A 30 3.58 -9.93 -1.33
N GLY A 31 4.33 -10.88 -1.93
CA GLY A 31 4.19 -12.31 -1.69
C GLY A 31 2.76 -12.83 -1.88
N SER A 32 2.36 -13.77 -1.05
CA SER A 32 1.04 -14.42 -1.09
C SER A 32 -0.12 -13.44 -0.90
N ILE A 33 0.08 -12.33 -0.20
CA ILE A 33 -0.97 -11.30 -0.02
C ILE A 33 -1.27 -10.63 -1.37
N ALA A 34 -0.26 -10.28 -2.15
CA ALA A 34 -0.44 -9.71 -3.48
C ALA A 34 -1.12 -10.71 -4.45
N GLU A 35 -0.78 -11.99 -4.34
CA GLU A 35 -1.41 -13.05 -5.16
C GLU A 35 -2.89 -13.22 -4.81
N GLN A 36 -3.24 -13.22 -3.53
CA GLN A 36 -4.63 -13.26 -3.07
C GLN A 36 -5.38 -11.97 -3.42
N SER A 37 -4.71 -10.81 -3.36
CA SER A 37 -5.26 -9.53 -3.83
C SER A 37 -5.69 -9.61 -5.29
N LEU A 38 -4.89 -10.21 -6.16
CA LEU A 38 -5.27 -10.42 -7.56
C LEU A 38 -6.49 -11.34 -7.70
N GLN A 39 -6.60 -12.38 -6.85
CA GLN A 39 -7.74 -13.31 -6.89
C GLN A 39 -9.08 -12.64 -6.56
N CYS A 40 -9.08 -11.68 -5.60
CA CYS A 40 -10.27 -10.95 -5.23
C CYS A 40 -10.54 -9.69 -6.07
N LEU A 41 -9.61 -9.28 -6.94
CA LEU A 41 -9.78 -8.14 -7.83
C LEU A 41 -10.94 -8.39 -8.82
N ALA A 42 -11.77 -7.39 -9.04
CA ALA A 42 -12.88 -7.45 -9.99
C ALA A 42 -12.43 -7.72 -11.43
N PRO A 43 -13.29 -8.26 -12.30
CA PRO A 43 -13.06 -8.23 -13.74
C PRO A 43 -12.83 -6.79 -14.22
N PHE A 44 -11.89 -6.61 -15.15
CA PHE A 44 -11.40 -5.29 -15.63
C PHE A 44 -10.74 -4.42 -14.55
N GLY A 45 -10.50 -4.97 -13.35
CA GLY A 45 -9.86 -4.27 -12.24
C GLY A 45 -8.37 -4.02 -12.46
N ARG A 46 -7.81 -3.12 -11.67
CA ARG A 46 -6.39 -2.72 -11.71
C ARG A 46 -5.78 -2.85 -10.33
N MET A 47 -4.67 -3.56 -10.25
CA MET A 47 -3.85 -3.62 -9.04
C MET A 47 -2.55 -2.84 -9.26
N VAL A 48 -2.28 -1.87 -8.39
CA VAL A 48 -1.04 -1.09 -8.40
C VAL A 48 -0.13 -1.59 -7.29
N ILE A 49 1.01 -2.16 -7.66
CA ILE A 49 2.03 -2.61 -6.72
C ILE A 49 3.04 -1.47 -6.52
N TYR A 50 3.13 -0.95 -5.30
CA TYR A 50 4.02 0.15 -4.96
C TYR A 50 4.95 -0.12 -3.78
N GLY A 51 5.00 -1.36 -3.29
CA GLY A 51 5.87 -1.81 -2.21
C GLY A 51 5.98 -3.33 -2.13
N ALA A 52 6.80 -3.81 -1.21
CA ALA A 52 6.98 -5.22 -0.90
C ALA A 52 7.37 -5.38 0.59
N ALA A 53 6.47 -4.95 1.49
CA ALA A 53 6.73 -4.89 2.93
C ALA A 53 7.01 -6.26 3.57
N SER A 54 6.57 -7.35 2.95
CA SER A 54 6.89 -8.72 3.36
C SER A 54 8.30 -9.18 2.95
N ASN A 55 8.99 -8.44 2.09
CA ASN A 55 10.20 -8.87 1.39
C ASN A 55 10.03 -10.17 0.56
N GLN A 56 8.80 -10.54 0.24
CA GLN A 56 8.48 -11.69 -0.59
C GLN A 56 8.02 -11.25 -1.98
N ILE A 57 8.48 -12.00 -2.99
CA ILE A 57 8.11 -11.74 -4.38
C ILE A 57 6.76 -12.40 -4.66
N ALA A 58 5.81 -11.62 -5.19
CA ALA A 58 4.56 -12.13 -5.72
C ALA A 58 4.76 -12.62 -7.17
N GLN A 59 4.05 -13.68 -7.55
CA GLN A 59 4.10 -14.25 -8.89
C GLN A 59 2.74 -14.14 -9.58
N PHE A 60 2.73 -13.55 -10.77
CA PHE A 60 1.55 -13.42 -11.61
C PHE A 60 1.84 -13.95 -13.00
N THR A 61 0.88 -14.66 -13.57
CA THR A 61 0.97 -15.14 -14.94
C THR A 61 0.08 -14.32 -15.87
N GLY A 62 0.51 -14.13 -17.13
CA GLY A 62 -0.30 -13.41 -18.11
C GLY A 62 -1.69 -14.04 -18.32
N ILE A 63 -1.79 -15.37 -18.20
CA ILE A 63 -3.06 -16.06 -18.35
C ILE A 63 -4.05 -15.75 -17.21
N GLN A 64 -3.55 -15.60 -15.97
CA GLN A 64 -4.42 -15.18 -14.85
C GLN A 64 -5.05 -13.81 -15.12
N LEU A 65 -4.27 -12.86 -15.64
CA LEU A 65 -4.76 -11.53 -15.96
C LEU A 65 -5.75 -11.54 -17.11
N MET A 66 -5.49 -12.36 -18.11
CA MET A 66 -6.31 -12.49 -19.33
C MET A 66 -7.73 -12.98 -19.02
N TYR A 67 -7.92 -13.95 -18.14
CA TYR A 67 -9.24 -14.53 -17.83
C TYR A 67 -10.27 -13.51 -17.34
N LYS A 68 -9.84 -12.46 -16.67
CA LYS A 68 -10.73 -11.41 -16.14
C LYS A 68 -10.43 -10.02 -16.71
N ASN A 69 -9.57 -9.93 -17.75
CA ASN A 69 -9.13 -8.65 -18.31
C ASN A 69 -8.57 -7.70 -17.23
N GLN A 70 -7.80 -8.24 -16.30
CA GLN A 70 -7.21 -7.50 -15.18
C GLN A 70 -5.86 -6.90 -15.57
N ALA A 71 -5.43 -5.85 -14.86
CA ALA A 71 -4.11 -5.26 -15.02
C ALA A 71 -3.34 -5.24 -13.68
N VAL A 72 -2.05 -5.58 -13.73
CA VAL A 72 -1.10 -5.38 -12.64
C VAL A 72 -0.09 -4.33 -13.10
N ILE A 73 0.04 -3.26 -12.32
CA ILE A 73 0.82 -2.07 -12.66
C ILE A 73 1.87 -1.85 -11.57
N GLY A 74 3.13 -1.82 -11.94
CA GLY A 74 4.20 -1.43 -11.02
C GLY A 74 4.29 0.08 -10.87
N TYR A 75 4.46 0.56 -9.64
CA TYR A 75 4.79 1.94 -9.32
C TYR A 75 5.99 1.98 -8.38
N TRP A 76 7.06 2.66 -8.79
CA TRP A 76 8.26 2.81 -7.99
C TRP A 76 8.59 4.29 -7.81
N LEU A 77 8.49 4.79 -6.59
CA LEU A 77 8.67 6.22 -6.31
C LEU A 77 10.03 6.74 -6.77
N THR A 78 11.11 5.96 -6.55
CA THR A 78 12.46 6.36 -6.97
C THR A 78 12.55 6.56 -8.49
N ALA A 79 11.86 5.72 -9.28
CA ALA A 79 11.80 5.90 -10.73
C ALA A 79 11.07 7.19 -11.12
N GLN A 80 10.10 7.65 -10.32
CA GLN A 80 9.42 8.93 -10.58
C GLN A 80 10.33 10.14 -10.36
N MET A 81 11.41 10.00 -9.58
CA MET A 81 12.36 11.10 -9.36
C MET A 81 13.10 11.52 -10.66
N SER A 82 13.10 10.68 -11.69
CA SER A 82 13.55 11.07 -13.04
C SER A 82 12.60 12.06 -13.74
N ARG A 83 11.44 12.36 -13.14
CA ARG A 83 10.41 13.26 -13.64
C ARG A 83 10.15 14.40 -12.64
N PRO A 84 11.10 15.33 -12.44
CA PRO A 84 11.08 16.32 -11.36
C PRO A 84 9.82 17.20 -11.38
N ASP A 85 9.33 17.60 -12.55
CA ASP A 85 8.11 18.42 -12.67
C ASP A 85 6.86 17.68 -12.22
N HIS A 86 6.82 16.35 -12.39
CA HIS A 86 5.72 15.52 -11.95
C HIS A 86 5.73 15.38 -10.41
N ILE A 87 6.89 15.16 -9.83
CA ILE A 87 7.07 15.10 -8.37
C ILE A 87 6.75 16.45 -7.74
N ALA A 88 7.25 17.54 -8.30
CA ALA A 88 6.99 18.88 -7.77
C ALA A 88 5.49 19.20 -7.73
N ARG A 89 4.74 18.88 -8.79
CA ARG A 89 3.28 19.05 -8.81
C ARG A 89 2.58 18.21 -7.77
N ALA A 90 2.95 16.92 -7.63
CA ALA A 90 2.36 16.03 -6.65
C ALA A 90 2.63 16.51 -5.21
N VAL A 91 3.85 16.96 -4.91
CA VAL A 91 4.22 17.52 -3.60
C VAL A 91 3.43 18.79 -3.30
N MET A 92 3.31 19.69 -4.28
CA MET A 92 2.52 20.92 -4.12
C MET A 92 1.04 20.62 -3.86
N GLU A 93 0.47 19.64 -4.52
CA GLU A 93 -0.91 19.21 -4.28
C GLU A 93 -1.10 18.65 -2.87
N LEU A 94 -0.17 17.81 -2.39
CA LEU A 94 -0.19 17.29 -1.02
C LEU A 94 -0.09 18.43 0.03
N ILE A 95 0.77 19.43 -0.21
CA ILE A 95 0.89 20.62 0.65
C ILE A 95 -0.44 21.39 0.69
N GLN A 96 -1.11 21.58 -0.45
CA GLN A 96 -2.42 22.23 -0.50
C GLN A 96 -3.48 21.45 0.29
N TYR A 97 -3.45 20.13 0.25
CA TYR A 97 -4.37 19.31 1.05
C TYR A 97 -4.09 19.42 2.55
N LEU A 98 -2.81 19.50 2.95
CA LEU A 98 -2.43 19.74 4.35
C LEU A 98 -2.90 21.11 4.84
N ILE A 99 -2.62 22.18 4.09
CA ILE A 99 -3.02 23.55 4.43
C ILE A 99 -4.55 23.66 4.46
N GLY A 100 -5.24 23.03 3.53
CA GLY A 100 -6.70 23.05 3.44
C GLY A 100 -7.41 22.08 4.41
N GLY A 101 -6.69 21.39 5.29
CA GLY A 101 -7.24 20.43 6.26
C GLY A 101 -7.87 19.18 5.63
N LYS A 102 -7.59 18.89 4.34
CA LYS A 102 -8.06 17.69 3.64
C LYS A 102 -7.17 16.48 3.86
N LEU A 103 -5.95 16.71 4.30
CA LEU A 103 -4.97 15.69 4.64
C LEU A 103 -4.42 15.99 6.05
N GLU A 104 -4.39 14.98 6.89
CA GLU A 104 -3.81 15.05 8.23
C GLU A 104 -2.61 14.10 8.32
N ILE A 105 -1.52 14.57 8.91
CA ILE A 105 -0.36 13.72 9.22
C ILE A 105 -0.48 13.27 10.67
N ILE A 106 -0.84 12.01 10.87
CA ILE A 106 -0.93 11.43 12.20
C ILE A 106 0.49 11.05 12.67
N VAL A 107 0.98 11.73 13.72
CA VAL A 107 2.18 11.33 14.44
C VAL A 107 1.75 10.40 15.57
N GLY A 108 2.05 9.10 15.41
CA GLY A 108 1.60 8.08 16.37
C GLY A 108 2.55 7.93 17.55
N GLN A 109 3.86 7.92 17.29
CA GLN A 109 4.89 7.75 18.32
C GLN A 109 6.10 8.64 18.02
N THR A 110 6.71 9.14 19.10
CA THR A 110 7.98 9.89 19.04
C THR A 110 9.01 9.18 19.91
N PHE A 111 10.25 9.16 19.45
CA PHE A 111 11.39 8.60 20.19
C PHE A 111 12.53 9.60 20.20
N PRO A 112 13.35 9.66 21.25
CA PRO A 112 14.62 10.35 21.19
C PRO A 112 15.51 9.77 20.08
N LEU A 113 16.33 10.56 19.43
CA LEU A 113 17.27 10.07 18.39
C LEU A 113 18.15 8.92 18.93
N ALA A 114 18.57 9.00 20.19
CA ALA A 114 19.34 7.94 20.85
C ALA A 114 18.61 6.59 20.94
N ALA A 115 17.26 6.58 20.86
CA ALA A 115 16.41 5.39 20.87
C ALA A 115 15.96 4.95 19.46
N ALA A 116 16.68 5.35 18.41
CA ALA A 116 16.33 5.01 17.03
C ALA A 116 16.17 3.49 16.79
N ALA A 117 16.97 2.67 17.45
CA ALA A 117 16.87 1.20 17.38
C ALA A 117 15.51 0.69 17.88
N GLU A 118 14.99 1.29 18.96
CA GLU A 118 13.66 0.95 19.50
C GLU A 118 12.55 1.38 18.55
N ALA A 119 12.67 2.56 17.93
CA ALA A 119 11.73 3.04 16.91
C ALA A 119 11.68 2.10 15.71
N HIS A 120 12.83 1.66 15.18
CA HIS A 120 12.91 0.67 14.10
C HIS A 120 12.28 -0.67 14.49
N LYS A 121 12.55 -1.14 15.72
CA LYS A 121 11.96 -2.38 16.23
C LYS A 121 10.43 -2.27 16.32
N ALA A 122 9.90 -1.17 16.84
CA ALA A 122 8.46 -0.95 16.94
C ALA A 122 7.77 -0.98 15.56
N ILE A 123 8.39 -0.38 14.53
CA ILE A 123 7.89 -0.42 13.14
C ILE A 123 7.93 -1.85 12.60
N ALA A 124 9.05 -2.55 12.76
CA ALA A 124 9.22 -3.92 12.27
C ALA A 124 8.23 -4.89 12.91
N GLU A 125 7.91 -4.71 14.19
CA GLU A 125 6.94 -5.49 14.95
C GLU A 125 5.48 -5.03 14.72
N ARG A 126 5.23 -4.06 13.83
CA ARG A 126 3.90 -3.50 13.52
C ARG A 126 3.16 -2.94 14.75
N LYS A 127 3.89 -2.44 15.73
CA LYS A 127 3.36 -1.86 16.99
C LYS A 127 3.08 -0.35 16.88
N THR A 128 3.13 0.20 15.69
CA THR A 128 3.01 1.64 15.44
C THR A 128 1.81 1.95 14.55
N THR A 129 1.16 3.09 14.82
CA THR A 129 0.12 3.66 13.97
C THR A 129 0.52 5.09 13.62
N GLY A 130 0.35 5.49 12.36
CA GLY A 130 0.78 6.80 11.88
C GLY A 130 2.30 6.88 11.68
N LYS A 131 2.86 8.09 11.72
CA LYS A 131 4.29 8.34 11.55
C LYS A 131 5.03 8.10 12.87
N VAL A 132 6.21 7.50 12.76
CA VAL A 132 7.18 7.43 13.87
C VAL A 132 8.22 8.52 13.63
N VAL A 133 8.42 9.37 14.63
CA VAL A 133 9.30 10.54 14.54
C VAL A 133 10.42 10.41 15.55
N LEU A 134 11.66 10.64 15.11
CA LEU A 134 12.81 10.81 16.00
C LEU A 134 12.98 12.29 16.31
N VAL A 135 13.13 12.62 17.58
CA VAL A 135 13.40 14.00 18.06
C VAL A 135 14.83 14.11 18.56
N VAL A 136 15.45 15.26 18.29
CA VAL A 136 16.83 15.61 18.69
C VAL A 136 16.80 16.34 20.01
#